data_5ca1f6edcf1ce26558df0fa0b9d9f5ac
#
_entry.id   5ca1f6edcf1ce26558df0fa0b9d9f5ac
#
_cell.length_a   1.000
_cell.length_b   1.000
_cell.length_c   1.000
_cell.angle_alpha   90.00
_cell.angle_beta   90.00
_cell.angle_gamma   90.00
#
_symmetry.space_group_name_H-M   'P 1'
#
loop_
_entity.id
_entity.type
_entity.pdbx_description
1 polymer ?
#
loop_
_entity_poly.entity_id
_entity_poly.type
_entity_poly.pdbx_seq_one_letter_code
_entity_poly.pdbx_strand_id
1 'polypeptide(L)'
;MIRTLLYWGGIFMKYDFTSIIDRHNMDAIAVDGLGVGGMSPAKPKEGFDVIPMWVADMNFPTVPTIPEAIIERAKHPAYGYFAPREEYFQTIIDWQTKRNGVTGLAKEHIGYENGVLGCVVSALTAFAAPGDAVLLHSPTYIGFTGCIGNNGFKMVHSPLKKDEGGIWRMDFEDMDAKIKANNIHVAVFCSPHNPCGRVWEKWEIEKAMEVYKANDCVVISDEIWSDLILDGYKHVPTQSVSEDARNRTIAVYAPSKTFNLAGLVGSYHIIYNKYLRDRVVAKSSKPHYNEMNVLSMHALIGAYKPEGYEWVDELRQVLTGNVEFACNYIKEHFRGVEVSRPQGTYMLFLDCTKWCEEHRKSIDEVQKAGWDVGVAWQDGRMFLHPCAIRMNLALPLVRVQEAFDRLDKYVFNQIK
;
A
#
# COMPACT_ATOMS: atom_id res chain seq x y z
N MET A 1 23.07 -18.52 22.68
CA MET A 1 21.82 -18.74 21.95
C MET A 1 22.18 -19.17 20.54
N ILE A 2 21.91 -20.42 20.16
CA ILE A 2 22.11 -20.91 18.79
C ILE A 2 21.06 -20.20 17.94
N ARG A 3 21.49 -19.30 17.04
CA ARG A 3 20.60 -18.70 16.04
C ARG A 3 20.17 -19.82 15.09
N THR A 4 18.91 -20.25 15.17
CA THR A 4 18.32 -21.12 14.16
C THR A 4 18.21 -20.27 12.90
N LEU A 5 19.11 -20.48 11.94
CA LEU A 5 19.02 -19.86 10.62
C LEU A 5 17.83 -20.50 9.91
N LEU A 6 16.84 -19.69 9.58
CA LEU A 6 15.65 -20.13 8.87
C LEU A 6 15.97 -20.24 7.37
N TYR A 7 15.48 -21.30 6.73
CA TYR A 7 15.79 -21.59 5.33
C TYR A 7 14.55 -21.31 4.46
N TRP A 8 14.67 -20.36 3.55
CA TRP A 8 13.62 -20.02 2.59
C TRP A 8 14.18 -20.04 1.17
N GLY A 9 13.58 -20.85 0.28
CA GLY A 9 13.96 -20.89 -1.14
C GLY A 9 15.45 -21.12 -1.44
N GLY A 10 16.21 -21.74 -0.54
CA GLY A 10 17.65 -21.94 -0.70
C GLY A 10 18.52 -20.85 -0.03
N ILE A 11 17.92 -19.86 0.63
CA ILE A 11 18.62 -18.74 1.28
C ILE A 11 18.44 -18.80 2.79
N PHE A 12 19.53 -18.55 3.53
CA PHE A 12 19.47 -18.43 4.99
C PHE A 12 18.97 -17.03 5.36
N MET A 13 17.85 -16.96 6.09
CA MET A 13 17.24 -15.74 6.59
C MET A 13 17.58 -15.53 8.07
N LYS A 14 17.82 -14.25 8.44
CA LYS A 14 18.01 -13.85 9.84
C LYS A 14 16.68 -13.73 10.56
N TYR A 15 15.62 -13.38 9.84
CA TYR A 15 14.29 -13.14 10.37
C TYR A 15 13.31 -14.24 9.97
N ASP A 16 12.23 -14.36 10.74
CA ASP A 16 11.23 -15.41 10.53
C ASP A 16 10.14 -14.95 9.54
N PHE A 17 10.17 -15.55 8.34
CA PHE A 17 9.15 -15.40 7.32
C PHE A 17 8.46 -16.74 7.00
N THR A 18 8.63 -17.74 7.85
CA THR A 18 8.15 -19.11 7.63
C THR A 18 7.08 -19.55 8.64
N SER A 19 7.08 -19.00 9.83
CA SER A 19 6.11 -19.35 10.87
C SER A 19 4.71 -18.85 10.53
N ILE A 20 3.72 -19.73 10.71
CA ILE A 20 2.30 -19.36 10.58
C ILE A 20 1.86 -18.79 11.93
N ILE A 21 1.58 -17.49 11.96
CA ILE A 21 1.10 -16.79 13.14
C ILE A 21 -0.41 -16.97 13.26
N ASP A 22 -0.88 -17.47 14.41
CA ASP A 22 -2.30 -17.41 14.74
C ASP A 22 -2.67 -15.99 15.16
N ARG A 23 -3.61 -15.39 14.43
CA ARG A 23 -4.09 -14.02 14.64
C ARG A 23 -5.52 -13.96 15.14
N HIS A 24 -6.16 -15.11 15.44
CA HIS A 24 -7.52 -15.15 15.98
C HIS A 24 -7.54 -14.58 17.41
N ASN A 25 -8.55 -13.76 17.70
CA ASN A 25 -8.72 -13.07 18.99
C ASN A 25 -7.54 -12.15 19.36
N MET A 26 -6.82 -11.66 18.35
CA MET A 26 -5.74 -10.68 18.49
C MET A 26 -6.09 -9.35 17.82
N ASP A 27 -7.37 -9.01 17.77
CA ASP A 27 -7.92 -7.80 17.17
C ASP A 27 -7.58 -7.66 15.66
N ALA A 28 -7.27 -8.78 15.00
CA ALA A 28 -6.85 -8.80 13.61
C ALA A 28 -8.06 -8.85 12.67
N ILE A 29 -8.41 -7.72 12.07
CA ILE A 29 -9.54 -7.63 11.11
C ILE A 29 -9.43 -8.65 9.99
N ALA A 30 -8.21 -9.06 9.63
CA ALA A 30 -7.94 -10.02 8.54
C ALA A 30 -8.56 -11.42 8.80
N VAL A 31 -8.74 -11.79 10.06
CA VAL A 31 -9.33 -13.07 10.50
C VAL A 31 -10.60 -12.87 11.32
N ASP A 32 -10.58 -11.97 12.31
CA ASP A 32 -11.71 -11.74 13.22
C ASP A 32 -12.85 -10.93 12.57
N GLY A 33 -12.55 -10.18 11.49
CA GLY A 33 -13.50 -9.37 10.74
C GLY A 33 -14.27 -10.10 9.64
N LEU A 34 -14.04 -11.39 9.43
CA LEU A 34 -14.72 -12.15 8.37
C LEU A 34 -16.22 -12.28 8.64
N GLY A 35 -17.01 -11.96 7.61
CA GLY A 35 -18.48 -11.95 7.69
C GLY A 35 -19.04 -10.76 8.48
N VAL A 36 -18.23 -9.76 8.84
CA VAL A 36 -18.66 -8.56 9.55
C VAL A 36 -18.63 -7.36 8.59
N GLY A 37 -19.82 -6.88 8.23
CA GLY A 37 -19.98 -5.75 7.29
C GLY A 37 -19.87 -6.12 5.81
N GLY A 38 -20.25 -5.18 4.93
CA GLY A 38 -20.43 -5.42 3.49
C GLY A 38 -19.14 -5.51 2.66
N MET A 39 -17.98 -5.26 3.26
CA MET A 39 -16.69 -5.25 2.55
C MET A 39 -15.79 -6.42 2.91
N SER A 40 -16.13 -7.19 3.95
CA SER A 40 -15.35 -8.33 4.38
C SER A 40 -15.72 -9.60 3.60
N PRO A 41 -14.76 -10.50 3.34
CA PRO A 41 -15.04 -11.84 2.85
C PRO A 41 -15.97 -12.61 3.79
N ALA A 42 -16.77 -13.52 3.23
CA ALA A 42 -17.56 -14.44 4.03
C ALA A 42 -16.65 -15.42 4.78
N LYS A 43 -17.17 -15.98 5.88
CA LYS A 43 -16.50 -17.08 6.58
C LYS A 43 -16.43 -18.32 5.70
N PRO A 44 -15.37 -19.14 5.80
CA PRO A 44 -15.24 -20.37 5.06
C PRO A 44 -16.29 -21.40 5.47
N LYS A 45 -16.49 -22.40 4.62
CA LYS A 45 -17.25 -23.60 4.96
C LYS A 45 -16.51 -24.46 5.98
N GLU A 46 -17.27 -25.30 6.66
CA GLU A 46 -16.72 -26.31 7.57
C GLU A 46 -15.65 -27.17 6.86
N GLY A 47 -14.54 -27.40 7.55
CA GLY A 47 -13.41 -28.16 7.02
C GLY A 47 -12.31 -27.31 6.36
N PHE A 48 -12.50 -26.00 6.23
CA PHE A 48 -11.47 -25.08 5.75
C PHE A 48 -11.12 -24.02 6.80
N ASP A 49 -9.86 -23.88 7.09
CA ASP A 49 -9.32 -22.75 7.85
C ASP A 49 -9.11 -21.52 6.97
N VAL A 50 -8.98 -20.36 7.60
CA VAL A 50 -8.82 -19.08 6.90
C VAL A 50 -7.38 -18.88 6.45
N ILE A 51 -7.20 -18.50 5.19
CA ILE A 51 -5.97 -17.93 4.64
C ILE A 51 -6.25 -16.45 4.36
N PRO A 52 -5.76 -15.51 5.22
CA PRO A 52 -6.15 -14.10 5.13
C PRO A 52 -5.37 -13.38 4.03
N MET A 53 -6.01 -13.12 2.90
CA MET A 53 -5.41 -12.50 1.71
C MET A 53 -6.15 -11.25 1.23
N TRP A 54 -6.98 -10.61 2.06
CA TRP A 54 -7.79 -9.45 1.68
C TRP A 54 -7.32 -8.11 2.24
N VAL A 55 -6.90 -8.08 3.50
CA VAL A 55 -6.40 -6.86 4.13
C VAL A 55 -4.97 -6.58 3.68
N ALA A 56 -4.62 -5.30 3.54
CA ALA A 56 -3.26 -4.88 3.23
C ALA A 56 -2.40 -4.81 4.51
N ASP A 57 -2.27 -5.94 5.20
CA ASP A 57 -1.38 -6.16 6.34
C ASP A 57 -0.57 -7.47 6.13
N MET A 58 0.40 -7.74 6.97
CA MET A 58 1.26 -8.92 6.82
C MET A 58 1.00 -9.98 7.87
N ASN A 59 1.26 -11.25 7.49
CA ASN A 59 1.20 -12.40 8.37
C ASN A 59 2.62 -12.89 8.75
N PHE A 60 3.54 -11.93 8.95
CA PHE A 60 4.90 -12.16 9.43
C PHE A 60 5.14 -11.42 10.74
N PRO A 61 6.00 -11.95 11.64
CA PRO A 61 6.51 -11.16 12.75
C PRO A 61 7.22 -9.91 12.24
N THR A 62 6.96 -8.76 12.84
CA THR A 62 7.73 -7.55 12.53
C THR A 62 9.14 -7.61 13.11
N VAL A 63 10.02 -6.69 12.71
CA VAL A 63 11.39 -6.64 13.24
C VAL A 63 11.39 -6.45 14.76
N PRO A 64 12.21 -7.21 15.53
CA PRO A 64 12.18 -7.21 17.00
C PRO A 64 12.42 -5.84 17.65
N THR A 65 13.16 -4.96 16.98
CA THR A 65 13.47 -3.60 17.49
C THR A 65 12.24 -2.72 17.65
N ILE A 66 11.13 -3.04 17.00
CA ILE A 66 9.85 -2.32 17.15
C ILE A 66 9.19 -2.62 18.49
N PRO A 67 8.82 -3.87 18.82
CA PRO A 67 8.24 -4.17 20.13
C PRO A 67 9.21 -3.84 21.27
N GLU A 68 10.51 -3.98 21.10
CA GLU A 68 11.51 -3.58 22.09
C GLU A 68 11.43 -2.07 22.40
N ALA A 69 11.35 -1.22 21.39
CA ALA A 69 11.23 0.23 21.55
C ALA A 69 9.92 0.64 22.23
N ILE A 70 8.80 -0.03 21.88
CA ILE A 70 7.51 0.21 22.48
C ILE A 70 7.51 -0.22 23.96
N ILE A 71 7.99 -1.42 24.27
CA ILE A 71 8.08 -1.97 25.62
C ILE A 71 8.96 -1.07 26.51
N GLU A 72 10.12 -0.65 25.99
CA GLU A 72 11.02 0.23 26.75
C GLU A 72 10.34 1.55 27.12
N ARG A 73 9.61 2.17 26.17
CA ARG A 73 8.82 3.38 26.47
C ARG A 73 7.69 3.08 27.44
N ALA A 74 7.03 1.94 27.33
CA ALA A 74 5.88 1.56 28.16
C ALA A 74 6.27 1.26 29.61
N LYS A 75 7.53 0.91 29.91
CA LYS A 75 8.02 0.76 31.29
C LYS A 75 7.94 2.05 32.11
N HIS A 76 7.98 3.22 31.45
CA HIS A 76 7.77 4.50 32.13
C HIS A 76 6.27 4.74 32.31
N PRO A 77 5.76 4.88 33.54
CA PRO A 77 4.32 4.81 33.85
C PRO A 77 3.53 6.09 33.52
N ALA A 78 4.20 7.15 33.03
CA ALA A 78 3.53 8.41 32.71
C ALA A 78 3.43 8.63 31.18
N TYR A 79 2.21 8.91 30.72
CA TYR A 79 1.85 9.12 29.31
C TYR A 79 1.29 10.54 29.11
N GLY A 80 1.91 11.54 29.75
CA GLY A 80 1.53 12.94 29.62
C GLY A 80 1.91 13.53 28.25
N TYR A 81 1.68 14.84 28.11
CA TYR A 81 2.06 15.57 26.91
C TYR A 81 3.56 15.41 26.60
N PHE A 82 3.90 15.31 25.33
CA PHE A 82 5.26 15.14 24.88
C PHE A 82 5.51 15.95 23.61
N ALA A 83 6.78 16.17 23.29
CA ALA A 83 7.24 16.70 22.01
C ALA A 83 7.98 15.60 21.25
N PRO A 84 7.88 15.55 19.91
CA PRO A 84 8.67 14.64 19.11
C PRO A 84 10.16 14.85 19.35
N ARG A 85 10.91 13.74 19.51
CA ARG A 85 12.36 13.77 19.71
C ARG A 85 13.07 14.17 18.43
N GLU A 86 14.23 14.78 18.54
CA GLU A 86 15.11 15.02 17.40
C GLU A 86 15.47 13.73 16.66
N GLU A 87 15.66 12.64 17.40
CA GLU A 87 15.90 11.31 16.89
C GLU A 87 14.82 10.84 15.89
N TYR A 88 13.54 11.17 16.13
CA TYR A 88 12.44 10.84 15.23
C TYR A 88 12.66 11.44 13.84
N PHE A 89 13.00 12.72 13.77
CA PHE A 89 13.24 13.42 12.49
C PHE A 89 14.51 12.91 11.81
N GLN A 90 15.58 12.75 12.58
CA GLN A 90 16.86 12.26 12.03
C GLN A 90 16.72 10.85 11.46
N THR A 91 15.97 9.98 12.13
CA THR A 91 15.70 8.62 11.69
C THR A 91 14.93 8.60 10.36
N ILE A 92 13.95 9.50 10.18
CA ILE A 92 13.22 9.65 8.90
C ILE A 92 14.16 10.17 7.81
N ILE A 93 14.97 11.19 8.10
CA ILE A 93 15.95 11.74 7.15
C ILE A 93 16.93 10.66 6.69
N ASP A 94 17.47 9.90 7.62
CA ASP A 94 18.39 8.79 7.33
C ASP A 94 17.73 7.70 6.48
N TRP A 95 16.50 7.31 6.82
CA TRP A 95 15.75 6.30 6.06
C TRP A 95 15.52 6.74 4.63
N GLN A 96 14.98 7.93 4.42
CA GLN A 96 14.67 8.45 3.10
C GLN A 96 15.93 8.68 2.26
N THR A 97 17.01 9.14 2.88
CA THR A 97 18.28 9.34 2.18
C THR A 97 18.91 8.01 1.76
N LYS A 98 18.99 7.03 2.66
CA LYS A 98 19.68 5.77 2.40
C LYS A 98 18.87 4.82 1.50
N ARG A 99 17.55 4.71 1.72
CA ARG A 99 16.72 3.80 0.92
C ARG A 99 16.21 4.41 -0.38
N ASN A 100 15.75 5.64 -0.34
CA ASN A 100 15.09 6.27 -1.48
C ASN A 100 15.97 7.29 -2.21
N GLY A 101 17.18 7.55 -1.71
CA GLY A 101 18.12 8.51 -2.32
C GLY A 101 17.63 9.96 -2.28
N VAL A 102 16.76 10.28 -1.33
CA VAL A 102 16.26 11.65 -1.15
C VAL A 102 17.40 12.58 -0.70
N THR A 103 17.48 13.76 -1.30
CA THR A 103 18.52 14.75 -0.99
C THR A 103 17.92 16.07 -0.50
N GLY A 104 18.67 16.78 0.35
CA GLY A 104 18.26 18.08 0.87
C GLY A 104 17.06 18.03 1.80
N LEU A 105 16.78 16.86 2.39
CA LEU A 105 15.73 16.71 3.39
C LEU A 105 16.20 17.26 4.73
N ALA A 106 15.38 18.09 5.36
CA ALA A 106 15.62 18.66 6.67
C ALA A 106 14.38 18.53 7.55
N LYS A 107 14.54 18.66 8.86
CA LYS A 107 13.48 18.49 9.85
C LYS A 107 12.22 19.31 9.55
N GLU A 108 12.38 20.54 9.09
CA GLU A 108 11.28 21.44 8.77
C GLU A 108 10.40 20.98 7.60
N HIS A 109 10.89 20.05 6.78
CA HIS A 109 10.11 19.48 5.67
C HIS A 109 9.19 18.34 6.12
N ILE A 110 9.42 17.83 7.35
CA ILE A 110 8.74 16.63 7.87
C ILE A 110 7.64 17.06 8.85
N GLY A 111 6.44 16.55 8.65
CA GLY A 111 5.34 16.71 9.59
C GLY A 111 4.63 15.38 9.84
N TYR A 112 4.19 15.19 11.09
CA TYR A 112 3.38 14.03 11.44
C TYR A 112 1.99 14.11 10.82
N GLU A 113 1.48 12.96 10.40
CA GLU A 113 0.12 12.81 9.90
C GLU A 113 -0.58 11.60 10.55
N ASN A 114 -1.86 11.76 10.81
CA ASN A 114 -2.68 10.73 11.44
C ASN A 114 -3.15 9.70 10.40
N GLY A 115 -2.22 8.91 9.90
CA GLY A 115 -2.37 8.00 8.76
C GLY A 115 -2.30 8.71 7.41
N VAL A 116 -1.95 7.96 6.37
CA VAL A 116 -1.80 8.50 5.01
C VAL A 116 -3.11 9.08 4.48
N LEU A 117 -4.25 8.43 4.72
CA LEU A 117 -5.56 8.97 4.31
C LEU A 117 -5.91 10.26 5.05
N GLY A 118 -5.49 10.40 6.32
CA GLY A 118 -5.61 11.66 7.06
C GLY A 118 -4.83 12.78 6.40
N CYS A 119 -3.60 12.52 5.94
CA CYS A 119 -2.81 13.48 5.18
C CYS A 119 -3.49 13.86 3.84
N VAL A 120 -4.02 12.87 3.11
CA VAL A 120 -4.75 13.13 1.85
C VAL A 120 -5.90 14.11 2.10
N VAL A 121 -6.70 13.90 3.14
CA VAL A 121 -7.81 14.81 3.49
C VAL A 121 -7.29 16.18 3.92
N SER A 122 -6.25 16.26 4.75
CA SER A 122 -5.64 17.52 5.17
C SER A 122 -5.15 18.34 3.97
N ALA A 123 -4.48 17.69 3.02
CA ALA A 123 -3.98 18.31 1.81
C ALA A 123 -5.12 18.75 0.89
N LEU A 124 -6.12 17.89 0.66
CA LEU A 124 -7.30 18.24 -0.14
C LEU A 124 -8.01 19.48 0.42
N THR A 125 -8.29 19.49 1.72
CA THR A 125 -8.97 20.63 2.37
C THR A 125 -8.12 21.91 2.42
N ALA A 126 -6.81 21.79 2.21
CA ALA A 126 -5.92 22.95 2.11
C ALA A 126 -5.94 23.60 0.71
N PHE A 127 -6.21 22.83 -0.36
CA PHE A 127 -6.04 23.26 -1.75
C PHE A 127 -7.29 23.11 -2.62
N ALA A 128 -8.36 22.52 -2.11
CA ALA A 128 -9.65 22.37 -2.77
C ALA A 128 -10.79 22.62 -1.78
N ALA A 129 -11.99 22.85 -2.31
CA ALA A 129 -13.23 23.02 -1.55
C ALA A 129 -14.19 21.85 -1.83
N PRO A 130 -15.11 21.52 -0.90
CA PRO A 130 -16.17 20.54 -1.18
C PRO A 130 -16.90 20.88 -2.47
N GLY A 131 -17.05 19.88 -3.35
CA GLY A 131 -17.61 20.05 -4.70
C GLY A 131 -16.55 20.16 -5.81
N ASP A 132 -15.31 20.49 -5.48
CA ASP A 132 -14.21 20.48 -6.46
C ASP A 132 -13.84 19.05 -6.88
N ALA A 133 -13.30 18.95 -8.10
CA ALA A 133 -12.86 17.69 -8.67
C ALA A 133 -11.39 17.41 -8.35
N VAL A 134 -11.08 16.14 -8.10
CA VAL A 134 -9.74 15.62 -7.81
C VAL A 134 -9.41 14.52 -8.83
N LEU A 135 -8.22 14.58 -9.43
CA LEU A 135 -7.76 13.54 -10.36
C LEU A 135 -7.20 12.33 -9.60
N LEU A 136 -7.60 11.14 -10.06
CA LEU A 136 -7.06 9.84 -9.65
C LEU A 136 -6.85 8.96 -10.88
N HIS A 137 -6.05 7.91 -10.74
CA HIS A 137 -5.99 6.83 -11.72
C HIS A 137 -6.96 5.70 -11.33
N SER A 138 -7.47 4.94 -12.30
CA SER A 138 -8.21 3.70 -12.07
C SER A 138 -7.55 2.52 -12.80
N PRO A 139 -7.52 1.29 -12.24
CA PRO A 139 -8.02 0.94 -10.91
C PRO A 139 -7.40 1.80 -9.81
N THR A 140 -8.09 1.97 -8.66
CA THR A 140 -7.61 2.86 -7.58
C THR A 140 -7.74 2.22 -6.21
N TYR A 141 -7.01 2.73 -5.23
CA TYR A 141 -7.13 2.27 -3.85
C TYR A 141 -8.47 2.71 -3.24
N ILE A 142 -9.20 1.76 -2.66
CA ILE A 142 -10.52 1.99 -2.04
C ILE A 142 -10.50 3.07 -0.95
N GLY A 143 -9.39 3.22 -0.23
CA GLY A 143 -9.24 4.26 0.78
C GLY A 143 -9.34 5.67 0.20
N PHE A 144 -8.85 5.90 -1.02
CA PHE A 144 -9.00 7.20 -1.69
C PHE A 144 -10.43 7.49 -2.03
N THR A 145 -11.16 6.54 -2.64
CA THR A 145 -12.57 6.74 -3.00
C THR A 145 -13.41 7.04 -1.78
N GLY A 146 -13.16 6.35 -0.67
CA GLY A 146 -13.84 6.59 0.60
C GLY A 146 -13.50 7.97 1.19
N CYS A 147 -12.23 8.30 1.40
CA CYS A 147 -11.86 9.54 2.08
C CYS A 147 -12.16 10.80 1.22
N ILE A 148 -12.00 10.74 -0.10
CA ILE A 148 -12.30 11.85 -1.00
C ILE A 148 -13.81 12.08 -1.07
N GLY A 149 -14.60 11.03 -1.34
CA GLY A 149 -16.06 11.13 -1.46
C GLY A 149 -16.73 11.56 -0.16
N ASN A 150 -16.34 10.98 0.98
CA ASN A 150 -16.91 11.30 2.29
C ASN A 150 -16.62 12.75 2.75
N ASN A 151 -15.59 13.39 2.19
CA ASN A 151 -15.28 14.80 2.43
C ASN A 151 -15.86 15.75 1.37
N GLY A 152 -16.75 15.25 0.51
CA GLY A 152 -17.53 16.04 -0.43
C GLY A 152 -16.81 16.45 -1.71
N PHE A 153 -15.65 15.84 -2.02
CA PHE A 153 -14.94 16.08 -3.28
C PHE A 153 -15.43 15.16 -4.39
N LYS A 154 -15.39 15.61 -5.64
CA LYS A 154 -15.69 14.80 -6.82
C LYS A 154 -14.44 14.09 -7.30
N MET A 155 -14.57 12.83 -7.67
CA MET A 155 -13.46 12.05 -8.23
C MET A 155 -13.56 12.01 -9.75
N VAL A 156 -12.47 12.32 -10.42
CA VAL A 156 -12.30 12.17 -11.86
C VAL A 156 -11.16 11.16 -12.08
N HIS A 157 -11.48 10.07 -12.75
CA HIS A 157 -10.53 8.97 -12.95
C HIS A 157 -9.93 9.03 -14.36
N SER A 158 -8.59 8.98 -14.43
CA SER A 158 -7.85 8.69 -15.65
C SER A 158 -7.51 7.19 -15.65
N PRO A 159 -8.13 6.36 -16.51
CA PRO A 159 -7.90 4.93 -16.52
C PRO A 159 -6.48 4.59 -16.96
N LEU A 160 -5.83 3.72 -16.21
CA LEU A 160 -4.60 3.09 -16.65
C LEU A 160 -4.90 2.15 -17.81
N LYS A 161 -3.95 2.03 -18.75
CA LYS A 161 -4.02 1.13 -19.88
C LYS A 161 -2.87 0.12 -19.81
N LYS A 162 -3.12 -1.12 -20.21
CA LYS A 162 -2.03 -2.10 -20.37
C LYS A 162 -1.36 -1.87 -21.72
N ASP A 163 -0.02 -1.82 -21.73
CA ASP A 163 0.76 -1.84 -22.96
C ASP A 163 0.82 -3.25 -23.56
N GLU A 164 1.49 -3.42 -24.70
CA GLU A 164 1.64 -4.72 -25.39
C GLU A 164 2.32 -5.79 -24.51
N GLY A 165 3.12 -5.39 -23.53
CA GLY A 165 3.74 -6.26 -22.53
C GLY A 165 2.86 -6.56 -21.32
N GLY A 166 1.62 -6.05 -21.28
CA GLY A 166 0.70 -6.21 -20.15
C GLY A 166 1.03 -5.33 -18.96
N ILE A 167 1.88 -4.32 -19.12
CA ILE A 167 2.28 -3.40 -18.06
C ILE A 167 1.28 -2.24 -18.01
N TRP A 168 0.78 -1.92 -16.81
CA TRP A 168 -0.09 -0.78 -16.61
C TRP A 168 0.64 0.54 -16.84
N ARG A 169 0.07 1.42 -17.66
CA ARG A 169 0.62 2.73 -18.06
C ARG A 169 -0.39 3.84 -17.81
N MET A 170 0.09 5.03 -17.49
CA MET A 170 -0.71 6.25 -17.44
C MET A 170 -1.02 6.74 -18.86
N ASP A 171 -2.22 7.29 -19.04
CA ASP A 171 -2.62 7.99 -20.26
C ASP A 171 -2.49 9.51 -20.04
N PHE A 172 -1.35 10.06 -20.42
CA PHE A 172 -1.03 11.46 -20.15
C PHE A 172 -1.93 12.44 -20.90
N GLU A 173 -2.41 12.06 -22.08
CA GLU A 173 -3.36 12.87 -22.87
C GLU A 173 -4.74 12.90 -22.18
N ASP A 174 -5.20 11.75 -21.69
CA ASP A 174 -6.45 11.64 -20.95
C ASP A 174 -6.37 12.40 -19.61
N MET A 175 -5.24 12.35 -18.92
CA MET A 175 -4.99 13.13 -17.71
C MET A 175 -5.15 14.63 -17.99
N ASP A 176 -4.45 15.17 -18.99
CA ASP A 176 -4.49 16.58 -19.38
C ASP A 176 -5.91 17.03 -19.76
N ALA A 177 -6.57 16.24 -20.63
CA ALA A 177 -7.93 16.52 -21.06
C ALA A 177 -8.91 16.56 -19.89
N LYS A 178 -8.84 15.61 -18.95
CA LYS A 178 -9.72 15.54 -17.79
C LYS A 178 -9.47 16.65 -16.79
N ILE A 179 -8.21 17.00 -16.54
CA ILE A 179 -7.85 18.13 -15.69
C ILE A 179 -8.50 19.42 -16.21
N LYS A 180 -8.33 19.69 -17.51
CA LYS A 180 -8.89 20.90 -18.15
C LYS A 180 -10.42 20.91 -18.17
N ALA A 181 -11.03 19.78 -18.55
CA ALA A 181 -12.49 19.67 -18.65
C ALA A 181 -13.21 19.82 -17.29
N ASN A 182 -12.56 19.49 -16.18
CA ASN A 182 -13.14 19.51 -14.85
C ASN A 182 -12.54 20.60 -13.94
N ASN A 183 -11.68 21.46 -14.47
CA ASN A 183 -10.98 22.52 -13.71
C ASN A 183 -10.30 21.97 -12.44
N ILE A 184 -9.51 20.92 -12.59
CA ILE A 184 -8.86 20.21 -11.47
C ILE A 184 -7.57 20.93 -11.07
N HIS A 185 -7.39 21.17 -9.77
CA HIS A 185 -6.20 21.79 -9.20
C HIS A 185 -5.46 20.89 -8.22
N VAL A 186 -6.00 19.70 -7.93
CA VAL A 186 -5.37 18.74 -7.02
C VAL A 186 -5.47 17.33 -7.62
N ALA A 187 -4.35 16.60 -7.60
CA ALA A 187 -4.32 15.22 -8.00
C ALA A 187 -3.78 14.33 -6.86
N VAL A 188 -4.30 13.10 -6.74
CA VAL A 188 -3.75 12.05 -5.87
C VAL A 188 -3.00 11.05 -6.74
N PHE A 189 -1.70 10.92 -6.48
CA PHE A 189 -0.77 10.07 -7.20
C PHE A 189 -0.26 8.95 -6.31
N CYS A 190 -0.58 7.70 -6.63
CA CYS A 190 -0.16 6.52 -5.86
C CYS A 190 1.11 5.92 -6.46
N SER A 191 2.22 5.92 -5.71
CA SER A 191 3.54 5.50 -6.17
C SER A 191 4.36 4.81 -5.06
N PRO A 192 4.55 3.48 -5.09
CA PRO A 192 3.98 2.46 -6.01
C PRO A 192 2.47 2.37 -5.99
N HIS A 193 1.89 1.92 -7.11
CA HIS A 193 0.45 1.95 -7.32
C HIS A 193 -0.27 0.70 -6.79
N ASN A 194 -1.25 0.90 -5.92
CA ASN A 194 -2.17 -0.13 -5.44
C ASN A 194 -3.55 0.08 -6.08
N PRO A 195 -4.18 -0.93 -6.71
CA PRO A 195 -3.94 -2.37 -6.55
C PRO A 195 -2.98 -3.00 -7.59
N CYS A 196 -2.56 -2.27 -8.62
CA CYS A 196 -1.86 -2.86 -9.77
C CYS A 196 -0.41 -3.28 -9.48
N GLY A 197 0.17 -2.91 -8.33
CA GLY A 197 1.56 -3.20 -7.99
C GLY A 197 2.59 -2.52 -8.90
N ARG A 198 2.19 -1.45 -9.57
CA ARG A 198 3.06 -0.76 -10.52
C ARG A 198 4.08 0.12 -9.79
N VAL A 199 5.37 -0.03 -10.10
CA VAL A 199 6.45 0.90 -9.74
C VAL A 199 6.72 1.76 -10.96
N TRP A 200 6.36 3.05 -10.86
CA TRP A 200 6.49 3.97 -11.99
C TRP A 200 7.96 4.19 -12.35
N GLU A 201 8.27 4.13 -13.63
CA GLU A 201 9.58 4.49 -14.14
C GLU A 201 9.79 6.01 -14.05
N LYS A 202 11.04 6.45 -13.96
CA LYS A 202 11.36 7.87 -13.80
C LYS A 202 10.69 8.73 -14.88
N TRP A 203 10.77 8.30 -16.14
CA TRP A 203 10.19 9.03 -17.27
C TRP A 203 8.65 9.14 -17.20
N GLU A 204 7.98 8.14 -16.61
CA GLU A 204 6.52 8.19 -16.41
C GLU A 204 6.15 9.24 -15.37
N ILE A 205 6.92 9.29 -14.27
CA ILE A 205 6.72 10.31 -13.23
C ILE A 205 7.03 11.70 -13.79
N GLU A 206 8.13 11.85 -14.56
CA GLU A 206 8.48 13.11 -15.21
C GLU A 206 7.35 13.62 -16.10
N LYS A 207 6.79 12.75 -16.97
CA LYS A 207 5.66 13.10 -17.84
C LYS A 207 4.38 13.43 -17.06
N ALA A 208 4.05 12.68 -16.03
CA ALA A 208 2.91 12.98 -15.19
C ALA A 208 3.07 14.37 -14.52
N MET A 209 4.28 14.66 -14.02
CA MET A 209 4.57 15.96 -13.40
C MET A 209 4.55 17.10 -14.39
N GLU A 210 4.92 16.89 -15.67
CA GLU A 210 4.75 17.88 -16.74
C GLU A 210 3.27 18.20 -16.97
N VAL A 211 2.39 17.20 -16.99
CA VAL A 211 0.93 17.40 -17.12
C VAL A 211 0.40 18.20 -15.93
N TYR A 212 0.79 17.84 -14.69
CA TYR A 212 0.36 18.56 -13.49
C TYR A 212 0.88 20.01 -13.46
N LYS A 213 2.13 20.22 -13.91
CA LYS A 213 2.72 21.53 -14.04
C LYS A 213 1.96 22.41 -15.05
N ALA A 214 1.67 21.87 -16.22
CA ALA A 214 0.98 22.59 -17.28
C ALA A 214 -0.43 23.06 -16.87
N ASN A 215 -1.03 22.40 -15.89
CA ASN A 215 -2.38 22.67 -15.38
C ASN A 215 -2.38 23.26 -13.94
N ASP A 216 -1.24 23.68 -13.42
CA ASP A 216 -1.05 24.23 -12.07
C ASP A 216 -1.67 23.37 -10.95
N CYS A 217 -1.52 22.05 -11.03
CA CYS A 217 -2.03 21.13 -10.03
C CYS A 217 -1.05 20.93 -8.87
N VAL A 218 -1.54 20.94 -7.64
CA VAL A 218 -0.86 20.37 -6.48
C VAL A 218 -0.98 18.85 -6.53
N VAL A 219 0.11 18.12 -6.24
CA VAL A 219 0.15 16.66 -6.26
C VAL A 219 0.27 16.12 -4.85
N ILE A 220 -0.65 15.27 -4.44
CA ILE A 220 -0.57 14.48 -3.22
C ILE A 220 -0.03 13.11 -3.62
N SER A 221 1.25 12.86 -3.33
CA SER A 221 1.92 11.59 -3.68
C SER A 221 1.87 10.64 -2.50
N ASP A 222 1.04 9.61 -2.60
CA ASP A 222 1.02 8.50 -1.64
C ASP A 222 2.14 7.52 -1.96
N GLU A 223 3.21 7.56 -1.16
CA GLU A 223 4.39 6.73 -1.30
C GLU A 223 4.53 5.70 -0.17
N ILE A 224 3.41 5.30 0.45
CA ILE A 224 3.39 4.36 1.58
C ILE A 224 3.99 2.99 1.24
N TRP A 225 4.06 2.64 -0.05
CA TRP A 225 4.61 1.38 -0.55
C TRP A 225 6.06 1.47 -1.01
N SER A 226 6.72 2.62 -0.83
CA SER A 226 8.05 2.92 -1.38
C SER A 226 9.16 1.95 -0.97
N ASP A 227 9.04 1.29 0.17
CA ASP A 227 10.02 0.31 0.66
C ASP A 227 9.78 -1.11 0.15
N LEU A 228 8.56 -1.40 -0.34
CA LEU A 228 8.11 -2.73 -0.75
C LEU A 228 8.22 -2.87 -2.27
N ILE A 229 9.45 -2.79 -2.75
CA ILE A 229 9.81 -2.88 -4.17
C ILE A 229 10.40 -4.27 -4.42
N LEU A 230 9.86 -4.99 -5.40
CA LEU A 230 10.33 -6.33 -5.74
C LEU A 230 11.67 -6.29 -6.47
N ASP A 231 12.38 -7.41 -6.49
CA ASP A 231 13.70 -7.48 -7.10
C ASP A 231 13.68 -7.11 -8.60
N GLY A 232 14.70 -6.38 -9.01
CA GLY A 232 14.81 -5.85 -10.38
C GLY A 232 14.17 -4.48 -10.58
N TYR A 233 13.45 -3.93 -9.59
CA TYR A 233 12.80 -2.62 -9.66
C TYR A 233 13.35 -1.65 -8.63
N LYS A 234 13.12 -0.36 -8.86
CA LYS A 234 13.56 0.71 -7.97
C LYS A 234 12.48 1.78 -7.85
N HIS A 235 12.14 2.14 -6.62
CA HIS A 235 11.29 3.30 -6.35
C HIS A 235 12.02 4.60 -6.72
N VAL A 236 11.26 5.51 -7.34
CA VAL A 236 11.71 6.87 -7.62
C VAL A 236 10.74 7.81 -6.88
N PRO A 237 11.21 8.52 -5.84
CA PRO A 237 10.36 9.51 -5.14
C PRO A 237 9.87 10.58 -6.12
N THR A 238 8.58 10.85 -6.11
CA THR A 238 7.95 11.82 -7.02
C THR A 238 8.62 13.20 -6.94
N GLN A 239 9.03 13.61 -5.75
CA GLN A 239 9.71 14.89 -5.49
C GLN A 239 11.15 14.95 -6.04
N SER A 240 11.72 13.83 -6.49
CA SER A 240 13.11 13.77 -6.94
C SER A 240 13.30 14.00 -8.43
N VAL A 241 12.23 13.97 -9.23
CA VAL A 241 12.35 13.97 -10.70
C VAL A 241 12.62 15.35 -11.28
N SER A 242 12.24 16.43 -10.59
CA SER A 242 12.53 17.81 -11.01
C SER A 242 12.36 18.78 -9.84
N GLU A 243 12.88 20.00 -9.98
CA GLU A 243 12.66 21.09 -9.01
C GLU A 243 11.17 21.47 -8.92
N ASP A 244 10.47 21.51 -10.03
CA ASP A 244 9.03 21.77 -10.06
C ASP A 244 8.26 20.66 -9.33
N ALA A 245 8.57 19.39 -9.57
CA ALA A 245 7.98 18.27 -8.85
C ALA A 245 8.22 18.38 -7.33
N ARG A 246 9.44 18.75 -6.91
CA ARG A 246 9.77 18.99 -5.50
C ARG A 246 8.88 20.07 -4.88
N ASN A 247 8.60 21.13 -5.62
CA ASN A 247 7.88 22.29 -5.12
C ASN A 247 6.34 22.16 -5.15
N ARG A 248 5.78 21.28 -6.00
CA ARG A 248 4.32 21.11 -6.10
C ARG A 248 3.79 19.85 -5.39
N THR A 249 4.66 19.01 -4.84
CA THR A 249 4.27 17.70 -4.28
C THR A 249 4.22 17.72 -2.76
N ILE A 250 3.15 17.17 -2.22
CA ILE A 250 2.96 16.74 -0.85
C ILE A 250 3.16 15.23 -0.85
N ALA A 251 4.35 14.74 -0.48
CA ALA A 251 4.62 13.31 -0.41
C ALA A 251 4.30 12.75 0.96
N VAL A 252 3.67 11.57 1.01
CA VAL A 252 3.22 10.93 2.26
C VAL A 252 3.81 9.54 2.37
N TYR A 253 4.36 9.26 3.54
CA TYR A 253 5.04 8.01 3.87
C TYR A 253 4.54 7.46 5.22
N ALA A 254 4.67 6.17 5.43
CA ALA A 254 4.43 5.55 6.72
C ALA A 254 5.18 4.22 6.86
N PRO A 255 5.61 3.83 8.07
CA PRO A 255 6.15 2.50 8.33
C PRO A 255 5.07 1.40 8.34
N SER A 256 3.78 1.77 8.24
CA SER A 256 2.66 0.87 8.46
C SER A 256 2.57 -0.29 7.47
N LYS A 257 2.92 -0.08 6.20
CA LYS A 257 2.94 -1.16 5.20
C LYS A 257 4.25 -1.94 5.24
N THR A 258 5.36 -1.23 5.41
CA THR A 258 6.71 -1.81 5.46
C THR A 258 6.90 -2.74 6.64
N PHE A 259 6.38 -2.38 7.82
CA PHE A 259 6.60 -3.08 9.08
C PHE A 259 5.32 -3.59 9.77
N ASN A 260 4.19 -3.60 9.06
CA ASN A 260 2.90 -4.05 9.60
C ASN A 260 2.42 -3.25 10.84
N LEU A 261 2.53 -1.93 10.80
CA LEU A 261 2.23 -1.03 11.91
C LEU A 261 0.94 -0.21 11.73
N ALA A 262 0.02 -0.66 10.88
CA ALA A 262 -1.22 0.07 10.61
C ALA A 262 -2.06 0.35 11.87
N GLY A 263 -2.04 -0.56 12.85
CA GLY A 263 -2.73 -0.40 14.13
C GLY A 263 -2.19 0.72 15.03
N LEU A 264 -0.99 1.25 14.74
CA LEU A 264 -0.38 2.38 15.47
C LEU A 264 -0.65 3.74 14.79
N VAL A 265 -1.26 3.77 13.62
CA VAL A 265 -1.72 4.98 12.90
C VAL A 265 -0.65 6.07 12.71
N GLY A 266 0.63 5.74 12.59
CA GLY A 266 1.70 6.72 12.38
C GLY A 266 2.01 6.90 10.89
N SER A 267 2.05 8.15 10.41
CA SER A 267 2.57 8.51 9.09
C SER A 267 3.24 9.89 9.13
N TYR A 268 3.91 10.27 8.07
CA TYR A 268 4.52 11.58 7.96
C TYR A 268 4.48 12.09 6.52
N HIS A 269 4.36 13.41 6.38
CA HIS A 269 4.55 14.04 5.09
C HIS A 269 5.98 14.58 4.94
N ILE A 270 6.40 14.71 3.68
CA ILE A 270 7.59 15.47 3.29
C ILE A 270 7.11 16.56 2.31
N ILE A 271 7.26 17.81 2.69
CA ILE A 271 6.84 18.97 1.89
C ILE A 271 7.97 20.00 1.88
N TYR A 272 8.65 20.15 0.75
CA TYR A 272 9.75 21.12 0.61
C TYR A 272 9.25 22.55 0.49
N ASN A 273 8.17 22.78 -0.25
CA ASN A 273 7.59 24.11 -0.44
C ASN A 273 6.93 24.61 0.85
N LYS A 274 7.47 25.70 1.39
CA LYS A 274 6.97 26.29 2.64
C LYS A 274 5.51 26.70 2.57
N TYR A 275 5.05 27.25 1.43
CA TYR A 275 3.65 27.65 1.27
C TYR A 275 2.70 26.44 1.36
N LEU A 276 3.02 25.33 0.66
CA LEU A 276 2.22 24.11 0.74
C LEU A 276 2.22 23.55 2.16
N ARG A 277 3.37 23.50 2.80
CA ARG A 277 3.56 22.99 4.17
C ARG A 277 2.73 23.77 5.19
N ASP A 278 2.82 25.10 5.16
CA ASP A 278 2.09 25.97 6.09
C ASP A 278 0.56 25.78 5.94
N ARG A 279 0.07 25.60 4.72
CA ARG A 279 -1.35 25.36 4.45
C ARG A 279 -1.82 24.00 4.93
N VAL A 280 -1.02 22.94 4.71
CA VAL A 280 -1.35 21.60 5.21
C VAL A 280 -1.37 21.60 6.73
N VAL A 281 -0.34 22.14 7.39
CA VAL A 281 -0.26 22.24 8.85
C VAL A 281 -1.46 23.04 9.43
N ALA A 282 -1.91 24.08 8.74
CA ALA A 282 -3.08 24.85 9.17
C ALA A 282 -4.39 24.03 9.14
N LYS A 283 -4.45 22.96 8.35
CA LYS A 283 -5.61 22.07 8.24
C LYS A 283 -5.46 20.78 9.04
N SER A 284 -4.26 20.39 9.42
CA SER A 284 -3.97 19.15 10.16
C SER A 284 -3.65 19.43 11.64
N SER A 285 -2.44 19.89 11.93
CA SER A 285 -1.93 20.02 13.30
C SER A 285 -2.56 21.15 14.10
N LYS A 286 -2.83 22.32 13.47
CA LYS A 286 -3.40 23.47 14.19
C LYS A 286 -4.82 23.25 14.72
N PRO A 287 -5.72 22.48 14.06
CA PRO A 287 -7.02 22.13 14.63
C PRO A 287 -6.97 21.01 15.71
N HIS A 288 -5.79 20.53 16.07
CA HIS A 288 -5.56 19.50 17.12
C HIS A 288 -6.13 18.10 16.83
N TYR A 289 -6.57 17.78 15.61
CA TYR A 289 -7.01 16.42 15.31
C TYR A 289 -5.87 15.50 14.87
N ASN A 290 -4.72 16.07 14.51
CA ASN A 290 -3.56 15.37 13.95
C ASN A 290 -2.39 15.37 14.95
N GLU A 291 -2.59 14.70 16.07
CA GLU A 291 -1.58 14.62 17.13
C GLU A 291 -0.92 13.25 17.20
N MET A 292 0.41 13.26 17.30
CA MET A 292 1.21 12.04 17.37
C MET A 292 0.93 11.24 18.65
N ASN A 293 0.82 9.93 18.52
CA ASN A 293 0.84 9.00 19.64
C ASN A 293 2.30 8.69 20.01
N VAL A 294 2.62 8.74 21.31
CA VAL A 294 4.00 8.53 21.79
C VAL A 294 4.54 7.13 21.46
N LEU A 295 3.70 6.09 21.51
CA LEU A 295 4.15 4.74 21.14
C LEU A 295 4.40 4.59 19.64
N SER A 296 3.62 5.29 18.81
CA SER A 296 3.86 5.34 17.35
C SER A 296 5.21 5.97 17.02
N MET A 297 5.61 7.03 17.73
CA MET A 297 6.93 7.63 17.58
C MET A 297 8.04 6.62 17.88
N HIS A 298 7.94 5.91 19.01
CA HIS A 298 8.93 4.91 19.40
C HIS A 298 8.95 3.71 18.46
N ALA A 299 7.79 3.29 17.94
CA ALA A 299 7.69 2.24 16.95
C ALA A 299 8.42 2.60 15.65
N LEU A 300 8.24 3.84 15.13
CA LEU A 300 8.95 4.31 13.94
C LEU A 300 10.47 4.35 14.17
N ILE A 301 10.93 4.88 15.30
CA ILE A 301 12.35 4.90 15.66
C ILE A 301 12.89 3.46 15.74
N GLY A 302 12.14 2.53 16.33
CA GLY A 302 12.49 1.11 16.37
C GLY A 302 12.56 0.46 14.98
N ALA A 303 11.62 0.81 14.09
CA ALA A 303 11.53 0.29 12.74
C ALA A 303 12.72 0.70 11.85
N TYR A 304 13.16 1.94 11.97
CA TYR A 304 14.19 2.53 11.10
C TYR A 304 15.62 2.36 11.65
N LYS A 305 15.81 1.46 12.63
CA LYS A 305 17.15 1.02 13.08
C LYS A 305 17.85 0.19 12.00
N PRO A 306 19.17 -0.05 12.12
CA PRO A 306 19.91 -0.90 11.16
C PRO A 306 19.26 -2.26 10.91
N GLU A 307 18.70 -2.90 11.94
CA GLU A 307 17.99 -4.17 11.84
C GLU A 307 16.74 -4.07 10.97
N GLY A 308 16.09 -2.91 10.95
CA GLY A 308 14.94 -2.65 10.09
C GLY A 308 15.31 -2.63 8.60
N TYR A 309 16.48 -2.09 8.25
CA TYR A 309 16.98 -2.15 6.87
C TYR A 309 17.21 -3.61 6.42
N GLU A 310 17.88 -4.40 7.26
CA GLU A 310 18.13 -5.81 6.97
C GLU A 310 16.82 -6.62 6.85
N TRP A 311 15.87 -6.38 7.76
CA TRP A 311 14.58 -7.06 7.76
C TRP A 311 13.78 -6.77 6.49
N VAL A 312 13.76 -5.51 6.03
CA VAL A 312 13.07 -5.13 4.78
C VAL A 312 13.74 -5.75 3.56
N ASP A 313 15.08 -5.84 3.55
CA ASP A 313 15.79 -6.46 2.43
C ASP A 313 15.49 -7.96 2.33
N GLU A 314 15.40 -8.68 3.45
CA GLU A 314 14.94 -10.08 3.47
C GLU A 314 13.47 -10.21 3.10
N LEU A 315 12.58 -9.34 3.63
CA LEU A 315 11.16 -9.34 3.29
C LEU A 315 10.96 -9.18 1.77
N ARG A 316 11.70 -8.28 1.12
CA ARG A 316 11.60 -8.06 -0.33
C ARG A 316 11.93 -9.32 -1.12
N GLN A 317 12.92 -10.10 -0.70
CA GLN A 317 13.26 -11.38 -1.33
C GLN A 317 12.11 -12.39 -1.16
N VAL A 318 11.54 -12.49 0.04
CA VAL A 318 10.38 -13.36 0.31
C VAL A 318 9.18 -12.96 -0.56
N LEU A 319 8.86 -11.67 -0.62
CA LEU A 319 7.74 -11.17 -1.42
C LEU A 319 7.98 -11.38 -2.92
N THR A 320 9.20 -11.20 -3.40
CA THR A 320 9.56 -11.48 -4.79
C THR A 320 9.29 -12.94 -5.14
N GLY A 321 9.73 -13.87 -4.30
CA GLY A 321 9.47 -15.30 -4.51
C GLY A 321 7.99 -15.68 -4.42
N ASN A 322 7.23 -15.10 -3.48
CA ASN A 322 5.78 -15.32 -3.40
C ASN A 322 5.07 -14.84 -4.67
N VAL A 323 5.46 -13.68 -5.20
CA VAL A 323 4.91 -13.13 -6.44
C VAL A 323 5.30 -13.99 -7.64
N GLU A 324 6.55 -14.44 -7.71
CA GLU A 324 7.01 -15.35 -8.78
C GLU A 324 6.22 -16.65 -8.79
N PHE A 325 6.09 -17.28 -7.61
CA PHE A 325 5.28 -18.48 -7.47
C PHE A 325 3.83 -18.23 -7.96
N ALA A 326 3.18 -17.19 -7.44
CA ALA A 326 1.79 -16.89 -7.75
C ALA A 326 1.56 -16.62 -9.24
N CYS A 327 2.40 -15.78 -9.86
CA CYS A 327 2.28 -15.45 -11.29
C CYS A 327 2.52 -16.66 -12.20
N ASN A 328 3.51 -17.51 -11.87
CA ASN A 328 3.79 -18.74 -12.62
C ASN A 328 2.62 -19.72 -12.47
N TYR A 329 2.13 -19.92 -11.26
CA TYR A 329 1.00 -20.83 -11.00
C TYR A 329 -0.27 -20.40 -11.76
N ILE A 330 -0.60 -19.11 -11.77
CA ILE A 330 -1.73 -18.59 -12.54
C ILE A 330 -1.56 -18.88 -14.03
N LYS A 331 -0.38 -18.57 -14.57
CA LYS A 331 -0.09 -18.78 -15.99
C LYS A 331 -0.21 -20.25 -16.42
N GLU A 332 0.18 -21.16 -15.53
CA GLU A 332 0.21 -22.61 -15.82
C GLU A 332 -1.13 -23.29 -15.56
N HIS A 333 -1.89 -22.84 -14.54
CA HIS A 333 -3.05 -23.56 -14.02
C HIS A 333 -4.37 -22.80 -14.17
N PHE A 334 -4.41 -21.44 -14.16
CA PHE A 334 -5.67 -20.68 -14.18
C PHE A 334 -5.94 -20.11 -15.58
N ARG A 335 -6.25 -20.99 -16.52
CA ARG A 335 -6.55 -20.57 -17.89
C ARG A 335 -7.69 -19.56 -17.94
N GLY A 336 -7.47 -18.41 -18.57
CA GLY A 336 -8.45 -17.34 -18.67
C GLY A 336 -8.40 -16.32 -17.53
N VAL A 337 -7.58 -16.54 -16.49
CA VAL A 337 -7.26 -15.52 -15.48
C VAL A 337 -6.00 -14.79 -15.90
N GLU A 338 -6.05 -13.46 -15.93
CA GLU A 338 -4.91 -12.63 -16.31
C GLU A 338 -4.35 -11.89 -15.10
N VAL A 339 -3.03 -11.75 -15.07
CA VAL A 339 -2.32 -10.99 -14.05
C VAL A 339 -1.19 -10.18 -14.68
N SER A 340 -1.13 -8.87 -14.38
CA SER A 340 0.07 -8.10 -14.60
C SER A 340 1.00 -8.33 -13.42
N ARG A 341 2.22 -8.85 -13.66
CA ARG A 341 3.18 -9.09 -12.58
C ARG A 341 3.43 -7.80 -11.80
N PRO A 342 3.16 -7.75 -10.49
CA PRO A 342 3.47 -6.59 -9.69
C PRO A 342 4.99 -6.38 -9.61
N GLN A 343 5.38 -5.12 -9.52
CA GLN A 343 6.76 -4.67 -9.44
C GLN A 343 7.09 -4.16 -8.04
N GLY A 344 6.07 -3.88 -7.27
CA GLY A 344 6.11 -3.46 -5.88
C GLY A 344 4.79 -3.78 -5.19
N THR A 345 4.69 -3.46 -3.92
CA THR A 345 3.66 -3.89 -2.99
C THR A 345 3.74 -5.41 -2.71
N TYR A 346 2.80 -5.93 -1.96
CA TYR A 346 2.54 -7.37 -1.83
C TYR A 346 1.14 -7.74 -2.32
N MET A 347 0.57 -6.90 -3.21
CA MET A 347 -0.77 -7.12 -3.76
C MET A 347 -0.69 -7.71 -5.16
N LEU A 348 -1.48 -8.75 -5.38
CA LEU A 348 -1.74 -9.34 -6.67
C LEU A 348 -3.14 -8.92 -7.13
N PHE A 349 -3.28 -8.47 -8.37
CA PHE A 349 -4.55 -8.03 -8.94
C PHE A 349 -4.91 -8.89 -10.15
N LEU A 350 -5.89 -9.79 -9.94
CA LEU A 350 -6.32 -10.81 -10.89
C LEU A 350 -7.49 -10.29 -11.73
N ASP A 351 -7.35 -10.28 -13.03
CA ASP A 351 -8.46 -10.04 -13.96
C ASP A 351 -9.11 -11.39 -14.35
N CYS A 352 -10.33 -11.59 -13.89
CA CYS A 352 -11.08 -12.81 -14.11
C CYS A 352 -12.07 -12.70 -15.29
N THR A 353 -12.04 -11.60 -16.05
CA THR A 353 -13.02 -11.31 -17.10
C THR A 353 -13.16 -12.46 -18.10
N LYS A 354 -12.05 -12.86 -18.70
CA LYS A 354 -12.03 -13.91 -19.71
C LYS A 354 -12.44 -15.28 -19.14
N TRP A 355 -11.98 -15.61 -17.93
CA TRP A 355 -12.36 -16.84 -17.27
C TRP A 355 -13.88 -16.87 -17.00
N CYS A 356 -14.44 -15.78 -16.49
CA CYS A 356 -15.88 -15.67 -16.23
C CYS A 356 -16.72 -15.80 -17.51
N GLU A 357 -16.29 -15.19 -18.61
CA GLU A 357 -16.94 -15.28 -19.91
C GLU A 357 -16.91 -16.72 -20.46
N GLU A 358 -15.72 -17.36 -20.48
CA GLU A 358 -15.53 -18.72 -20.99
C GLU A 358 -16.37 -19.75 -20.20
N HIS A 359 -16.51 -19.56 -18.89
CA HIS A 359 -17.21 -20.48 -18.01
C HIS A 359 -18.65 -20.07 -17.68
N ARG A 360 -19.13 -18.94 -18.21
CA ARG A 360 -20.47 -18.36 -17.93
C ARG A 360 -20.73 -18.20 -16.44
N LYS A 361 -19.71 -17.72 -15.71
CA LYS A 361 -19.74 -17.46 -14.27
C LYS A 361 -19.65 -15.97 -14.00
N SER A 362 -20.29 -15.54 -12.92
CA SER A 362 -20.14 -14.18 -12.40
C SER A 362 -18.91 -14.08 -11.49
N ILE A 363 -18.41 -12.88 -11.32
CA ILE A 363 -17.35 -12.63 -10.34
C ILE A 363 -17.80 -12.92 -8.91
N ASP A 364 -19.09 -12.77 -8.60
CA ASP A 364 -19.65 -13.12 -7.29
C ASP A 364 -19.54 -14.62 -7.00
N GLU A 365 -19.76 -15.48 -8.02
CA GLU A 365 -19.57 -16.92 -7.88
C GLU A 365 -18.10 -17.27 -7.64
N VAL A 366 -17.16 -16.61 -8.35
CA VAL A 366 -15.72 -16.81 -8.17
C VAL A 366 -15.28 -16.38 -6.76
N GLN A 367 -15.73 -15.20 -6.33
CA GLN A 367 -15.42 -14.72 -4.98
C GLN A 367 -15.92 -15.65 -3.91
N LYS A 368 -17.21 -16.04 -4.01
CA LYS A 368 -17.82 -16.94 -3.05
C LYS A 368 -17.10 -18.29 -3.00
N ALA A 369 -16.74 -18.85 -4.14
CA ALA A 369 -16.05 -20.13 -4.22
C ALA A 369 -14.67 -20.08 -3.51
N GLY A 370 -13.91 -18.97 -3.65
CA GLY A 370 -12.68 -18.76 -2.92
C GLY A 370 -12.90 -18.61 -1.42
N TRP A 371 -13.90 -17.85 -1.00
CA TRP A 371 -14.24 -17.70 0.42
C TRP A 371 -14.67 -19.03 1.05
N ASP A 372 -15.50 -19.80 0.34
CA ASP A 372 -15.99 -21.11 0.78
C ASP A 372 -14.85 -22.07 1.14
N VAL A 373 -13.71 -21.99 0.45
CA VAL A 373 -12.52 -22.82 0.70
C VAL A 373 -11.44 -22.11 1.55
N GLY A 374 -11.81 -21.03 2.21
CA GLY A 374 -10.98 -20.32 3.17
C GLY A 374 -10.00 -19.32 2.58
N VAL A 375 -9.94 -19.12 1.26
CA VAL A 375 -9.11 -18.08 0.65
C VAL A 375 -9.85 -16.74 0.75
N ALA A 376 -9.53 -15.98 1.78
CA ALA A 376 -10.16 -14.70 2.06
C ALA A 376 -9.52 -13.59 1.20
N TRP A 377 -9.90 -13.51 -0.05
CA TRP A 377 -9.49 -12.47 -1.00
C TRP A 377 -10.51 -11.34 -1.12
N GLN A 378 -10.17 -10.25 -1.82
CA GLN A 378 -10.98 -9.04 -1.87
C GLN A 378 -11.55 -8.75 -3.25
N ASP A 379 -12.81 -8.28 -3.27
CA ASP A 379 -13.52 -7.85 -4.46
C ASP A 379 -12.81 -6.72 -5.20
N GLY A 380 -12.47 -6.95 -6.47
CA GLY A 380 -11.79 -5.97 -7.33
C GLY A 380 -12.67 -4.81 -7.76
N ARG A 381 -14.00 -4.95 -7.68
CA ARG A 381 -14.95 -3.86 -7.99
C ARG A 381 -14.78 -2.68 -7.05
N MET A 382 -14.34 -2.92 -5.82
CA MET A 382 -13.98 -1.87 -4.85
C MET A 382 -12.81 -0.99 -5.31
N PHE A 383 -12.00 -1.51 -6.23
CA PHE A 383 -10.86 -0.83 -6.85
C PHE A 383 -11.18 -0.29 -8.25
N LEU A 384 -12.48 -0.27 -8.62
CA LEU A 384 -13.00 0.18 -9.92
C LEU A 384 -12.57 -0.72 -11.10
N HIS A 385 -12.51 -2.02 -10.89
CA HIS A 385 -12.37 -3.01 -11.96
C HIS A 385 -13.56 -4.00 -11.91
N PRO A 386 -14.34 -4.14 -12.99
CA PRO A 386 -15.64 -4.82 -12.94
C PRO A 386 -15.57 -6.33 -12.64
N CYS A 387 -14.47 -6.97 -12.99
CA CYS A 387 -14.31 -8.42 -12.89
C CYS A 387 -12.88 -8.80 -12.42
N ALA A 388 -12.46 -8.24 -11.27
CA ALA A 388 -11.15 -8.54 -10.71
C ALA A 388 -11.22 -8.96 -9.24
N ILE A 389 -10.12 -9.53 -8.77
CA ILE A 389 -9.87 -9.90 -7.37
C ILE A 389 -8.51 -9.37 -6.96
N ARG A 390 -8.43 -8.80 -5.75
CA ARG A 390 -7.14 -8.45 -5.16
C ARG A 390 -6.76 -9.45 -4.08
N MET A 391 -5.52 -9.93 -4.12
CA MET A 391 -4.94 -10.85 -3.13
C MET A 391 -3.69 -10.25 -2.48
N ASN A 392 -3.57 -10.46 -1.18
CA ASN A 392 -2.36 -10.19 -0.40
C ASN A 392 -1.44 -11.41 -0.41
N LEU A 393 -0.17 -11.24 -0.76
CA LEU A 393 0.84 -12.30 -0.80
C LEU A 393 1.86 -12.21 0.35
N ALA A 394 1.65 -11.32 1.34
CA ALA A 394 2.55 -11.19 2.50
C ALA A 394 2.24 -12.24 3.58
N LEU A 395 2.39 -13.51 3.20
CA LEU A 395 2.23 -14.71 4.04
C LEU A 395 3.42 -15.66 3.85
N PRO A 396 3.68 -16.58 4.79
CA PRO A 396 4.61 -17.68 4.55
C PRO A 396 4.28 -18.42 3.26
N LEU A 397 5.30 -18.74 2.45
CA LEU A 397 5.13 -19.33 1.12
C LEU A 397 4.23 -20.57 1.14
N VAL A 398 4.34 -21.41 2.18
CA VAL A 398 3.50 -22.59 2.35
C VAL A 398 2.01 -22.26 2.38
N ARG A 399 1.62 -21.10 2.96
CA ARG A 399 0.23 -20.66 2.99
C ARG A 399 -0.21 -20.08 1.65
N VAL A 400 0.70 -19.42 0.93
CA VAL A 400 0.44 -18.98 -0.44
C VAL A 400 0.21 -20.20 -1.34
N GLN A 401 1.08 -21.22 -1.27
CA GLN A 401 0.93 -22.47 -2.02
C GLN A 401 -0.39 -23.15 -1.73
N GLU A 402 -0.74 -23.30 -0.46
CA GLU A 402 -2.02 -23.90 -0.04
C GLU A 402 -3.23 -23.12 -0.59
N ALA A 403 -3.18 -21.78 -0.57
CA ALA A 403 -4.26 -20.97 -1.14
C ALA A 403 -4.43 -21.26 -2.64
N PHE A 404 -3.34 -21.30 -3.39
CA PHE A 404 -3.36 -21.57 -4.83
C PHE A 404 -3.82 -23.00 -5.15
N ASP A 405 -3.41 -24.00 -4.38
CA ASP A 405 -3.90 -25.39 -4.52
C ASP A 405 -5.41 -25.49 -4.25
N ARG A 406 -5.93 -24.76 -3.25
CA ARG A 406 -7.37 -24.70 -2.97
C ARG A 406 -8.12 -24.01 -4.13
N LEU A 407 -7.60 -22.90 -4.66
CA LEU A 407 -8.20 -22.19 -5.78
C LEU A 407 -8.17 -23.04 -7.06
N ASP A 408 -7.09 -23.74 -7.32
CA ASP A 408 -6.98 -24.67 -8.44
C ASP A 408 -8.05 -25.75 -8.37
N LYS A 409 -8.09 -26.45 -7.25
CA LYS A 409 -8.95 -27.60 -7.05
C LYS A 409 -10.45 -27.25 -6.97
N TYR A 410 -10.79 -26.11 -6.36
CA TYR A 410 -12.17 -25.82 -5.98
C TYR A 410 -12.80 -24.61 -6.67
N VAL A 411 -12.01 -23.80 -7.39
CA VAL A 411 -12.50 -22.58 -8.04
C VAL A 411 -12.27 -22.62 -9.55
N PHE A 412 -11.02 -22.65 -9.98
CA PHE A 412 -10.70 -22.43 -11.40
C PHE A 412 -10.73 -23.68 -12.27
N ASN A 413 -10.49 -24.87 -11.73
CA ASN A 413 -10.45 -26.13 -12.49
C ASN A 413 -11.54 -27.16 -12.12
N GLN A 414 -12.60 -26.75 -11.41
CA GLN A 414 -13.75 -27.63 -11.06
C GLN A 414 -14.65 -28.02 -12.23
N ILE A 415 -14.43 -27.48 -13.42
CA ILE A 415 -15.38 -27.67 -14.52
C ILE A 415 -14.91 -28.83 -15.39
N LYS A 416 -15.48 -30.01 -15.08
CA LYS A 416 -15.64 -31.08 -16.05
C LYS A 416 -16.99 -30.93 -16.76
#